data_e1ecde3217defd8faf24a465495ab396
#
_entry.id   e1ecde3217defd8faf24a465495ab396
#
_cell.length_a   1.000
_cell.length_b   1.000
_cell.length_c   1.000
_cell.angle_alpha   90.00
_cell.angle_beta   90.00
_cell.angle_gamma   90.00
#
_symmetry.space_group_name_H-M   'P 1'
#
loop_
_entity.id
_entity.type
_entity.pdbx_description
1 polymer ?
#
loop_
_entity_poly.entity_id
_entity_poly.type
_entity_poly.pdbx_seq_one_letter_code
_entity_poly.pdbx_strand_id
1 'polypeptide(L)'
;VLAERFHVLAVDQPGYGQSDKRAEHGQFNHYAARALKGLFDQLELGRVPLVGNSLGGGTAVRFALDHPDRAGRLVLMGPGGLSINLFAPDPTEGVKRLGKFSAAPTRENLEAFLRVMVYDQKLITPELIDERFALASTPESLTATRAMGMSFAGTDFELGMMWREVHRLRQPVLLIWGREDRVNPLDGALVALKTIPRAQLHVFGQCGHWAQVEKFDEFNKLTIDFLGGAR
;
A
#
# COMPACT_ATOMS: atom_id res chain seq x y z
N VAL A 1 -10.60 -5.87 16.14
CA VAL A 1 -10.13 -7.26 15.91
C VAL A 1 -8.62 -7.34 16.14
N LEU A 2 -7.76 -6.71 15.29
CA LEU A 2 -6.30 -6.79 15.50
C LEU A 2 -5.86 -6.25 16.87
N ALA A 3 -6.45 -5.14 17.34
CA ALA A 3 -6.13 -4.53 18.64
C ALA A 3 -6.49 -5.39 19.87
N GLU A 4 -7.26 -6.45 19.69
CA GLU A 4 -7.53 -7.44 20.76
C GLU A 4 -6.33 -8.37 20.99
N ARG A 5 -5.39 -8.44 20.05
CA ARG A 5 -4.24 -9.35 20.06
C ARG A 5 -2.89 -8.64 20.02
N PHE A 6 -2.85 -7.42 19.50
CA PHE A 6 -1.64 -6.65 19.25
C PHE A 6 -1.80 -5.20 19.71
N HIS A 7 -0.71 -4.57 20.11
CA HIS A 7 -0.66 -3.11 20.18
C HIS A 7 -0.57 -2.58 18.74
N VAL A 8 -1.63 -1.92 18.26
CA VAL A 8 -1.75 -1.47 16.87
C VAL A 8 -1.49 0.03 16.78
N LEU A 9 -0.56 0.41 15.93
CA LEU A 9 -0.31 1.79 15.54
C LEU A 9 -0.78 1.98 14.09
N ALA A 10 -1.85 2.75 13.90
CA ALA A 10 -2.32 3.15 12.57
C ALA A 10 -1.70 4.50 12.22
N VAL A 11 -0.82 4.52 11.23
CA VAL A 11 -0.03 5.69 10.87
C VAL A 11 -0.49 6.27 9.55
N ASP A 12 -0.84 7.55 9.53
CA ASP A 12 -0.97 8.30 8.29
C ASP A 12 0.43 8.55 7.71
N GLN A 13 0.66 8.13 6.48
CA GLN A 13 1.94 8.38 5.82
C GLN A 13 2.12 9.88 5.55
N PRO A 14 3.37 10.38 5.41
CA PRO A 14 3.61 11.75 5.02
C PRO A 14 2.80 12.13 3.75
N GLY A 15 2.15 13.27 3.77
CA GLY A 15 1.26 13.72 2.69
C GLY A 15 -0.20 13.27 2.82
N TYR A 16 -0.52 12.37 3.76
CA TYR A 16 -1.87 11.80 3.94
C TYR A 16 -2.46 12.11 5.31
N GLY A 17 -3.78 12.00 5.41
CA GLY A 17 -4.54 12.10 6.66
C GLY A 17 -4.20 13.36 7.45
N GLN A 18 -3.79 13.18 8.68
CA GLN A 18 -3.38 14.25 9.60
C GLN A 18 -1.85 14.47 9.63
N SER A 19 -1.08 13.64 8.93
CA SER A 19 0.37 13.83 8.83
C SER A 19 0.75 15.04 8.00
N ASP A 20 1.98 15.52 8.20
CA ASP A 20 2.56 16.66 7.48
C ASP A 20 2.50 16.45 5.96
N LYS A 21 2.00 17.45 5.23
CA LYS A 21 1.75 17.42 3.80
C LYS A 21 2.84 18.13 2.99
N ARG A 22 4.06 18.12 3.48
CA ARG A 22 5.18 18.66 2.70
C ARG A 22 5.36 17.88 1.41
N ALA A 23 5.46 18.60 0.31
CA ALA A 23 5.92 18.04 -0.94
C ALA A 23 7.44 17.83 -0.81
N GLU A 24 7.87 16.60 -0.63
CA GLU A 24 9.29 16.27 -0.64
C GLU A 24 9.69 15.75 -2.01
N HIS A 25 10.90 16.12 -2.44
CA HIS A 25 11.47 15.63 -3.68
C HIS A 25 12.21 14.30 -3.44
N GLY A 26 12.08 13.40 -4.37
CA GLY A 26 12.65 12.07 -4.35
C GLY A 26 11.59 10.96 -4.32
N GLN A 27 12.04 9.72 -4.31
CA GLN A 27 11.14 8.57 -4.38
C GLN A 27 10.36 8.39 -3.07
N PHE A 28 9.03 8.34 -3.19
CA PHE A 28 8.11 8.39 -2.04
C PHE A 28 8.35 7.28 -1.01
N ASN A 29 8.54 6.03 -1.44
CA ASN A 29 8.72 4.92 -0.49
C ASN A 29 9.97 5.09 0.36
N HIS A 30 11.06 5.66 -0.19
CA HIS A 30 12.26 5.99 0.58
C HIS A 30 11.99 7.11 1.61
N TYR A 31 11.24 8.13 1.21
CA TYR A 31 10.84 9.21 2.11
C TYR A 31 9.96 8.70 3.25
N ALA A 32 8.90 7.95 2.92
CA ALA A 32 7.97 7.42 3.92
C ALA A 32 8.66 6.39 4.85
N ALA A 33 9.58 5.58 4.34
CA ALA A 33 10.37 4.66 5.18
C ALA A 33 11.28 5.38 6.16
N ARG A 34 11.91 6.50 5.75
CA ARG A 34 12.69 7.35 6.68
C ARG A 34 11.82 7.99 7.76
N ALA A 35 10.62 8.48 7.38
CA ALA A 35 9.66 9.02 8.35
C ALA A 35 9.20 7.95 9.34
N LEU A 36 8.90 6.74 8.86
CA LEU A 36 8.55 5.61 9.70
C LEU A 36 9.68 5.22 10.64
N LYS A 37 10.93 5.27 10.19
CA LYS A 37 12.09 5.04 11.05
C LYS A 37 12.17 6.09 12.17
N GLY A 38 11.99 7.37 11.84
CA GLY A 38 11.95 8.44 12.83
C GLY A 38 10.86 8.22 13.89
N LEU A 39 9.66 7.79 13.47
CA LEU A 39 8.58 7.41 14.39
C LEU A 39 8.98 6.25 15.31
N PHE A 40 9.62 5.20 14.76
CA PHE A 40 10.07 4.06 15.55
C PHE A 40 11.10 4.48 16.59
N ASP A 41 12.02 5.36 16.23
CA ASP A 41 13.04 5.87 17.16
C ASP A 41 12.40 6.72 18.25
N GLN A 42 11.47 7.61 17.90
CA GLN A 42 10.79 8.49 18.86
C GLN A 42 9.92 7.72 19.86
N LEU A 43 9.31 6.61 19.43
CA LEU A 43 8.50 5.74 20.28
C LEU A 43 9.30 4.59 20.90
N GLU A 44 10.62 4.59 20.74
CA GLU A 44 11.52 3.54 21.25
C GLU A 44 11.10 2.12 20.84
N LEU A 45 10.48 1.99 19.65
CA LEU A 45 10.04 0.70 19.16
C LEU A 45 11.23 -0.14 18.70
N GLY A 46 11.24 -1.40 19.09
CA GLY A 46 12.20 -2.37 18.61
C GLY A 46 11.82 -2.93 17.24
N ARG A 47 11.75 -4.25 17.14
CA ARG A 47 11.34 -4.96 15.94
C ARG A 47 9.83 -5.12 15.89
N VAL A 48 9.16 -4.52 14.88
CA VAL A 48 7.71 -4.43 14.77
C VAL A 48 7.22 -5.06 13.47
N PRO A 49 6.16 -5.90 13.49
CA PRO A 49 5.48 -6.33 12.27
C PRO A 49 4.86 -5.14 11.53
N LEU A 50 4.84 -5.21 10.21
CA LEU A 50 4.26 -4.18 9.37
C LEU A 50 3.11 -4.74 8.52
N VAL A 51 2.01 -4.01 8.48
CA VAL A 51 0.84 -4.33 7.64
C VAL A 51 0.63 -3.15 6.70
N GLY A 52 0.63 -3.38 5.40
CA GLY A 52 0.52 -2.30 4.43
C GLY A 52 -0.25 -2.67 3.17
N ASN A 53 -1.17 -1.79 2.76
CA ASN A 53 -1.87 -1.88 1.49
C ASN A 53 -1.23 -0.94 0.47
N SER A 54 -1.07 -1.39 -0.78
CA SER A 54 -0.68 -0.55 -1.90
C SER A 54 0.60 0.26 -1.63
N LEU A 55 0.51 1.59 -1.59
CA LEU A 55 1.59 2.50 -1.23
C LEU A 55 2.17 2.21 0.16
N GLY A 56 1.30 1.89 1.14
CA GLY A 56 1.72 1.47 2.48
C GLY A 56 2.48 0.15 2.47
N GLY A 57 2.11 -0.77 1.58
CA GLY A 57 2.86 -2.00 1.33
C GLY A 57 4.25 -1.72 0.77
N GLY A 58 4.35 -0.80 -0.20
CA GLY A 58 5.64 -0.35 -0.73
C GLY A 58 6.54 0.29 0.33
N THR A 59 5.96 1.13 1.19
CA THR A 59 6.69 1.73 2.32
C THR A 59 7.19 0.67 3.31
N ALA A 60 6.36 -0.33 3.64
CA ALA A 60 6.75 -1.42 4.53
C ALA A 60 7.90 -2.26 3.95
N VAL A 61 7.87 -2.52 2.63
CA VAL A 61 8.96 -3.21 1.92
C VAL A 61 10.24 -2.38 1.96
N ARG A 62 10.17 -1.10 1.62
CA ARG A 62 11.35 -0.21 1.64
C ARG A 62 11.94 -0.12 3.05
N PHE A 63 11.08 0.04 4.06
CA PHE A 63 11.53 0.02 5.45
C PHE A 63 12.26 -1.28 5.83
N ALA A 64 11.72 -2.43 5.43
CA ALA A 64 12.32 -3.72 5.74
C ALA A 64 13.65 -3.97 5.00
N LEU A 65 13.80 -3.42 3.80
CA LEU A 65 15.05 -3.46 3.05
C LEU A 65 16.14 -2.57 3.69
N ASP A 66 15.76 -1.37 4.12
CA ASP A 66 16.69 -0.38 4.71
C ASP A 66 17.01 -0.66 6.18
N HIS A 67 16.05 -1.23 6.92
CA HIS A 67 16.13 -1.48 8.38
C HIS A 67 15.71 -2.91 8.73
N PRO A 68 16.41 -3.95 8.23
CA PRO A 68 16.00 -5.34 8.35
C PRO A 68 15.87 -5.83 9.80
N ASP A 69 16.63 -5.24 10.72
CA ASP A 69 16.61 -5.61 12.15
C ASP A 69 15.43 -4.95 12.89
N ARG A 70 14.81 -3.91 12.33
CA ARG A 70 13.66 -3.19 12.88
C ARG A 70 12.32 -3.69 12.34
N ALA A 71 12.32 -4.34 11.18
CA ALA A 71 11.13 -4.92 10.58
C ALA A 71 10.90 -6.36 11.04
N GLY A 72 9.71 -6.64 11.55
CA GLY A 72 9.20 -7.96 11.85
C GLY A 72 8.60 -8.66 10.62
N ARG A 73 7.53 -9.45 10.82
CA ARG A 73 6.76 -10.05 9.73
C ARG A 73 6.06 -8.97 8.90
N LEU A 74 5.91 -9.21 7.61
CA LEU A 74 5.23 -8.28 6.71
C LEU A 74 3.92 -8.89 6.21
N VAL A 75 2.82 -8.14 6.29
CA VAL A 75 1.54 -8.46 5.64
C VAL A 75 1.28 -7.39 4.59
N LEU A 76 1.29 -7.76 3.33
CA LEU A 76 1.30 -6.83 2.21
C LEU A 76 0.10 -7.10 1.30
N MET A 77 -0.79 -6.12 1.16
CA MET A 77 -1.98 -6.20 0.30
C MET A 77 -1.72 -5.42 -0.99
N GLY A 78 -1.64 -6.09 -2.13
CA GLY A 78 -1.38 -5.48 -3.42
C GLY A 78 -0.29 -4.40 -3.37
N PRO A 79 0.92 -4.68 -2.85
CA PRO A 79 1.92 -3.67 -2.54
C PRO A 79 2.44 -2.96 -3.79
N GLY A 80 2.59 -1.63 -3.72
CA GLY A 80 3.20 -0.83 -4.77
C GLY A 80 4.70 -1.11 -4.93
N GLY A 81 5.20 -1.03 -6.17
CA GLY A 81 6.62 -1.24 -6.48
C GLY A 81 7.08 -2.71 -6.52
N LEU A 82 6.20 -3.66 -6.25
CA LEU A 82 6.48 -5.10 -6.34
C LEU A 82 5.84 -5.77 -7.56
N SER A 83 4.90 -5.11 -8.21
CA SER A 83 4.19 -5.65 -9.37
C SER A 83 4.84 -5.20 -10.66
N ILE A 84 5.01 -6.15 -11.58
CA ILE A 84 5.22 -5.90 -13.00
C ILE A 84 3.94 -6.35 -13.69
N ASN A 85 3.35 -5.49 -14.50
CA ASN A 85 2.17 -5.86 -15.27
C ASN A 85 2.62 -6.78 -16.42
N LEU A 86 2.30 -8.07 -16.33
CA LEU A 86 2.63 -9.05 -17.36
C LEU A 86 1.55 -9.15 -18.43
N PHE A 87 0.28 -9.00 -18.02
CA PHE A 87 -0.88 -9.17 -18.88
C PHE A 87 -1.84 -7.97 -18.87
N ALA A 88 -1.76 -7.13 -17.83
CA ALA A 88 -2.57 -5.93 -17.71
C ALA A 88 -1.96 -4.75 -18.49
N PRO A 89 -2.80 -3.79 -18.95
CA PRO A 89 -2.30 -2.55 -19.55
C PRO A 89 -1.44 -1.74 -18.57
N ASP A 90 -0.41 -1.10 -19.08
CA ASP A 90 0.40 -0.15 -18.32
C ASP A 90 0.25 1.27 -18.93
N PRO A 91 -0.14 2.30 -18.14
CA PRO A 91 -0.59 2.20 -16.75
C PRO A 91 -1.94 1.47 -16.60
N THR A 92 -2.16 0.85 -15.44
CA THR A 92 -3.40 0.14 -15.10
C THR A 92 -4.61 1.06 -15.02
N GLU A 93 -5.82 0.49 -14.97
CA GLU A 93 -7.04 1.29 -14.85
C GLU A 93 -7.02 2.16 -13.59
N GLY A 94 -6.62 1.60 -12.44
CA GLY A 94 -6.54 2.35 -11.19
C GLY A 94 -5.57 3.53 -11.26
N VAL A 95 -4.40 3.32 -11.83
CA VAL A 95 -3.38 4.40 -12.02
C VAL A 95 -3.91 5.48 -12.96
N LYS A 96 -4.59 5.12 -14.06
CA LYS A 96 -5.23 6.10 -14.96
C LYS A 96 -6.30 6.92 -14.25
N ARG A 97 -7.16 6.27 -13.43
CA ARG A 97 -8.23 6.97 -12.68
C ARG A 97 -7.65 7.89 -11.61
N LEU A 98 -6.63 7.44 -10.87
CA LEU A 98 -5.93 8.28 -9.91
C LEU A 98 -5.28 9.50 -10.58
N GLY A 99 -4.61 9.30 -11.70
CA GLY A 99 -4.02 10.39 -12.49
C GLY A 99 -5.07 11.39 -12.97
N LYS A 100 -6.25 10.91 -13.41
CA LYS A 100 -7.36 11.77 -13.80
C LYS A 100 -7.89 12.61 -12.64
N PHE A 101 -8.05 12.01 -11.45
CA PHE A 101 -8.43 12.75 -10.25
C PHE A 101 -7.37 13.79 -9.87
N SER A 102 -6.09 13.43 -9.90
CA SER A 102 -5.00 14.38 -9.58
C SER A 102 -4.92 15.57 -10.54
N ALA A 103 -5.25 15.36 -11.82
CA ALA A 103 -5.28 16.42 -12.83
C ALA A 103 -6.55 17.29 -12.72
N ALA A 104 -7.70 16.69 -12.44
CA ALA A 104 -9.00 17.34 -12.30
C ALA A 104 -9.69 16.80 -11.03
N PRO A 105 -9.47 17.41 -9.86
CA PRO A 105 -9.95 16.90 -8.58
C PRO A 105 -11.43 17.22 -8.39
N THR A 106 -12.28 16.45 -9.05
CA THR A 106 -13.73 16.51 -8.89
C THR A 106 -14.23 15.28 -8.14
N ARG A 107 -15.43 15.40 -7.55
CA ARG A 107 -16.10 14.29 -6.83
C ARG A 107 -16.30 13.08 -7.75
N GLU A 108 -16.70 13.31 -8.99
CA GLU A 108 -16.93 12.28 -10.01
C GLU A 108 -15.63 11.54 -10.38
N ASN A 109 -14.52 12.25 -10.49
CA ASN A 109 -13.23 11.64 -10.79
C ASN A 109 -12.72 10.81 -9.59
N LEU A 110 -12.94 11.28 -8.35
CA LEU A 110 -12.63 10.49 -7.15
C LEU A 110 -13.53 9.24 -7.06
N GLU A 111 -14.84 9.38 -7.27
CA GLU A 111 -15.76 8.24 -7.29
C GLU A 111 -15.31 7.21 -8.33
N ALA A 112 -14.98 7.63 -9.55
CA ALA A 112 -14.50 6.74 -10.59
C ALA A 112 -13.21 6.01 -10.18
N PHE A 113 -12.33 6.63 -9.41
CA PHE A 113 -11.15 5.98 -8.84
C PHE A 113 -11.52 5.01 -7.72
N LEU A 114 -12.37 5.40 -6.75
CA LEU A 114 -12.78 4.54 -5.64
C LEU A 114 -13.48 3.26 -6.14
N ARG A 115 -14.30 3.35 -7.18
CA ARG A 115 -14.98 2.19 -7.80
C ARG A 115 -14.03 1.19 -8.43
N VAL A 116 -12.84 1.59 -8.82
CA VAL A 116 -11.79 0.69 -9.32
C VAL A 116 -11.08 -0.06 -8.19
N MET A 117 -11.12 0.49 -6.97
CA MET A 117 -10.45 -0.09 -5.80
C MET A 117 -11.13 -1.36 -5.28
N VAL A 118 -12.40 -1.58 -5.60
CA VAL A 118 -13.20 -2.67 -5.04
C VAL A 118 -13.88 -3.51 -6.10
N TYR A 119 -14.13 -4.76 -5.78
CA TYR A 119 -15.01 -5.65 -6.55
C TYR A 119 -16.49 -5.38 -6.20
N ASP A 120 -16.83 -5.35 -4.89
CA ASP A 120 -18.19 -5.05 -4.45
C ASP A 120 -18.47 -3.54 -4.49
N GLN A 121 -19.17 -3.11 -5.51
CA GLN A 121 -19.50 -1.71 -5.75
C GLN A 121 -20.40 -1.08 -4.68
N LYS A 122 -21.08 -1.89 -3.84
CA LYS A 122 -21.92 -1.41 -2.75
C LYS A 122 -21.11 -0.76 -1.63
N LEU A 123 -19.84 -1.08 -1.52
CA LEU A 123 -18.93 -0.47 -0.55
C LEU A 123 -18.64 1.01 -0.86
N ILE A 124 -18.86 1.45 -2.09
CA ILE A 124 -18.63 2.84 -2.49
C ILE A 124 -19.93 3.63 -2.33
N THR A 125 -20.20 4.03 -1.10
CA THR A 125 -21.39 4.82 -0.75
C THR A 125 -21.15 6.31 -1.01
N PRO A 126 -22.23 7.12 -1.15
CA PRO A 126 -22.12 8.58 -1.24
C PRO A 126 -21.34 9.19 -0.07
N GLU A 127 -21.58 8.70 1.15
CA GLU A 127 -20.92 9.18 2.37
C GLU A 127 -19.43 8.92 2.35
N LEU A 128 -19.00 7.72 1.91
CA LEU A 128 -17.57 7.40 1.74
C LEU A 128 -16.93 8.32 0.68
N ILE A 129 -17.61 8.56 -0.43
CA ILE A 129 -17.10 9.45 -1.47
C ILE A 129 -16.93 10.86 -0.93
N ASP A 130 -17.92 11.39 -0.20
CA ASP A 130 -17.88 12.75 0.34
C ASP A 130 -16.80 12.91 1.41
N GLU A 131 -16.65 11.93 2.31
CA GLU A 131 -15.56 11.90 3.30
C GLU A 131 -14.19 11.90 2.62
N ARG A 132 -13.98 11.00 1.65
CA ARG A 132 -12.71 10.91 0.93
C ARG A 132 -12.42 12.13 0.08
N PHE A 133 -13.45 12.72 -0.54
CA PHE A 133 -13.30 13.93 -1.33
C PHE A 133 -12.89 15.12 -0.47
N ALA A 134 -13.53 15.31 0.68
CA ALA A 134 -13.18 16.37 1.61
C ALA A 134 -11.70 16.32 2.05
N LEU A 135 -11.16 15.12 2.29
CA LEU A 135 -9.76 14.93 2.68
C LEU A 135 -8.77 15.07 1.50
N ALA A 136 -9.14 14.53 0.33
CA ALA A 136 -8.23 14.43 -0.81
C ALA A 136 -8.18 15.69 -1.68
N SER A 137 -9.19 16.57 -1.61
CA SER A 137 -9.32 17.76 -2.47
C SER A 137 -8.72 19.03 -1.88
N THR A 138 -8.18 19.00 -0.67
CA THR A 138 -7.49 20.18 -0.12
C THR A 138 -6.24 20.53 -0.94
N PRO A 139 -5.88 21.82 -1.07
CA PRO A 139 -4.71 22.23 -1.84
C PRO A 139 -3.42 21.51 -1.41
N GLU A 140 -3.24 21.31 -0.11
CA GLU A 140 -2.09 20.62 0.48
C GLU A 140 -2.08 19.14 0.12
N SER A 141 -3.23 18.46 0.23
CA SER A 141 -3.38 17.03 -0.13
C SER A 141 -3.13 16.81 -1.63
N LEU A 142 -3.64 17.69 -2.47
CA LEU A 142 -3.42 17.62 -3.92
C LEU A 142 -1.95 17.84 -4.27
N THR A 143 -1.28 18.78 -3.60
CA THR A 143 0.15 19.03 -3.80
C THR A 143 0.98 17.82 -3.39
N ALA A 144 0.71 17.23 -2.21
CA ALA A 144 1.40 16.02 -1.73
C ALA A 144 1.14 14.81 -2.65
N THR A 145 -0.12 14.61 -3.10
CA THR A 145 -0.48 13.50 -4.01
C THR A 145 0.20 13.64 -5.38
N ARG A 146 0.32 14.87 -5.91
CA ARG A 146 1.05 15.12 -7.16
C ARG A 146 2.55 14.85 -7.00
N ALA A 147 3.16 15.32 -5.91
CA ALA A 147 4.57 15.06 -5.62
C ALA A 147 4.84 13.55 -5.49
N MET A 148 3.96 12.82 -4.78
CA MET A 148 4.02 11.36 -4.69
C MET A 148 3.92 10.72 -6.08
N GLY A 149 2.92 11.10 -6.89
CA GLY A 149 2.75 10.58 -8.25
C GLY A 149 3.98 10.83 -9.14
N MET A 150 4.59 12.01 -9.05
CA MET A 150 5.80 12.34 -9.80
C MET A 150 7.01 11.51 -9.37
N SER A 151 7.09 11.08 -8.11
CA SER A 151 8.18 10.24 -7.61
C SER A 151 8.16 8.82 -8.19
N PHE A 152 7.06 8.41 -8.80
CA PHE A 152 6.94 7.15 -9.57
C PHE A 152 7.05 7.36 -11.08
N ALA A 153 7.57 8.51 -11.51
CA ALA A 153 7.80 8.85 -12.90
C ALA A 153 9.24 9.38 -13.10
N GLY A 154 9.68 9.47 -14.32
CA GLY A 154 11.00 10.04 -14.64
C GLY A 154 12.17 9.24 -14.05
N THR A 155 13.19 9.92 -13.58
CA THR A 155 14.45 9.30 -13.08
C THR A 155 14.26 8.51 -11.78
N ASP A 156 13.26 8.82 -10.98
CA ASP A 156 12.99 8.16 -9.70
C ASP A 156 12.15 6.88 -9.84
N PHE A 157 11.61 6.63 -11.03
CA PHE A 157 10.82 5.43 -11.32
C PHE A 157 11.54 4.15 -10.93
N GLU A 158 12.80 4.00 -11.33
CA GLU A 158 13.60 2.80 -11.06
C GLU A 158 13.80 2.56 -9.56
N LEU A 159 13.93 3.62 -8.76
CA LEU A 159 14.04 3.52 -7.30
C LEU A 159 12.74 3.04 -6.65
N GLY A 160 11.60 3.29 -7.29
CA GLY A 160 10.29 2.79 -6.88
C GLY A 160 10.06 1.32 -7.22
N MET A 161 10.85 0.74 -8.15
CA MET A 161 10.70 -0.63 -8.64
C MET A 161 11.46 -1.63 -7.75
N MET A 162 10.96 -1.82 -6.54
CA MET A 162 11.62 -2.64 -5.50
C MET A 162 11.64 -4.14 -5.79
N TRP A 163 10.85 -4.63 -6.75
CA TRP A 163 10.86 -6.04 -7.14
C TRP A 163 12.26 -6.58 -7.50
N ARG A 164 13.19 -5.70 -7.89
CA ARG A 164 14.59 -6.03 -8.15
C ARG A 164 15.42 -6.29 -6.90
N GLU A 165 14.99 -5.76 -5.75
CA GLU A 165 15.71 -5.81 -4.48
C GLU A 165 15.09 -6.77 -3.45
N VAL A 166 13.82 -7.16 -3.64
CA VAL A 166 13.07 -7.92 -2.60
C VAL A 166 13.63 -9.31 -2.32
N HIS A 167 14.54 -9.83 -3.15
CA HIS A 167 15.31 -11.03 -2.84
C HIS A 167 16.19 -10.87 -1.58
N ARG A 168 16.43 -9.64 -1.13
CA ARG A 168 17.19 -9.30 0.08
C ARG A 168 16.34 -9.31 1.36
N LEU A 169 15.00 -9.41 1.24
CA LEU A 169 14.12 -9.47 2.39
C LEU A 169 14.38 -10.72 3.23
N ARG A 170 14.59 -10.54 4.52
CA ARG A 170 14.85 -11.63 5.49
C ARG A 170 13.59 -12.01 6.28
N GLN A 171 12.61 -11.14 6.29
CA GLN A 171 11.36 -11.29 7.04
C GLN A 171 10.46 -12.34 6.38
N PRO A 172 9.65 -13.07 7.15
CA PRO A 172 8.50 -13.76 6.60
C PRO A 172 7.52 -12.74 6.02
N VAL A 173 7.01 -13.02 4.82
CA VAL A 173 6.09 -12.13 4.11
C VAL A 173 4.82 -12.88 3.75
N LEU A 174 3.67 -12.32 4.11
CA LEU A 174 2.37 -12.74 3.62
C LEU A 174 1.91 -11.72 2.57
N LEU A 175 1.85 -12.15 1.34
CA LEU A 175 1.24 -11.41 0.25
C LEU A 175 -0.25 -11.73 0.21
N ILE A 176 -1.09 -10.71 0.19
CA ILE A 176 -2.55 -10.84 0.04
C ILE A 176 -2.96 -10.08 -1.22
N TRP A 177 -3.79 -10.70 -2.06
CA TRP A 177 -4.21 -10.09 -3.31
C TRP A 177 -5.67 -10.36 -3.61
N GLY A 178 -6.37 -9.35 -4.11
CA GLY A 178 -7.66 -9.54 -4.77
C GLY A 178 -7.44 -10.04 -6.21
N ARG A 179 -8.17 -11.10 -6.61
CA ARG A 179 -8.10 -11.60 -7.99
C ARG A 179 -8.52 -10.55 -9.01
N GLU A 180 -9.45 -9.68 -8.62
CA GLU A 180 -10.01 -8.61 -9.45
C GLU A 180 -9.38 -7.24 -9.19
N ASP A 181 -8.16 -7.20 -8.64
CA ASP A 181 -7.41 -5.97 -8.43
C ASP A 181 -7.07 -5.29 -9.77
N ARG A 182 -7.63 -4.10 -9.98
CA ARG A 182 -7.43 -3.28 -11.18
C ARG A 182 -6.44 -2.13 -10.98
N VAL A 183 -5.87 -2.05 -9.77
CA VAL A 183 -4.81 -1.07 -9.42
C VAL A 183 -3.45 -1.72 -9.55
N ASN A 184 -3.22 -2.80 -8.79
CA ASN A 184 -2.04 -3.64 -8.89
C ASN A 184 -2.48 -5.07 -9.27
N PRO A 185 -2.49 -5.42 -10.57
CA PRO A 185 -3.01 -6.70 -11.04
C PRO A 185 -2.32 -7.91 -10.43
N LEU A 186 -3.08 -9.00 -10.26
CA LEU A 186 -2.65 -10.23 -9.60
C LEU A 186 -1.41 -10.88 -10.24
N ASP A 187 -1.22 -10.71 -11.55
CA ASP A 187 -0.07 -11.27 -12.27
C ASP A 187 1.27 -10.78 -11.69
N GLY A 188 1.32 -9.55 -11.19
CA GLY A 188 2.49 -9.02 -10.47
C GLY A 188 2.79 -9.73 -9.14
N ALA A 189 1.79 -10.33 -8.49
CA ALA A 189 1.98 -11.08 -7.25
C ALA A 189 2.89 -12.30 -7.43
N LEU A 190 2.86 -12.93 -8.61
CA LEU A 190 3.68 -14.10 -8.91
C LEU A 190 5.18 -13.75 -8.97
N VAL A 191 5.50 -12.55 -9.44
CA VAL A 191 6.89 -12.06 -9.43
C VAL A 191 7.36 -11.88 -7.99
N ALA A 192 6.56 -11.19 -7.15
CA ALA A 192 6.87 -11.01 -5.74
C ALA A 192 7.01 -12.36 -4.99
N LEU A 193 6.09 -13.30 -5.23
CA LEU A 193 6.13 -14.64 -4.62
C LEU A 193 7.40 -15.41 -4.98
N LYS A 194 7.87 -15.31 -6.22
CA LYS A 194 9.08 -16.03 -6.69
C LYS A 194 10.38 -15.37 -6.23
N THR A 195 10.37 -14.07 -6.02
CA THR A 195 11.60 -13.31 -5.71
C THR A 195 11.82 -13.10 -4.21
N ILE A 196 10.76 -13.05 -3.40
CA ILE A 196 10.88 -12.90 -1.95
C ILE A 196 11.12 -14.28 -1.31
N PRO A 197 12.27 -14.50 -0.63
CA PRO A 197 12.68 -15.85 -0.18
C PRO A 197 11.72 -16.54 0.79
N ARG A 198 10.99 -15.77 1.61
CA ARG A 198 10.08 -16.28 2.65
C ARG A 198 8.65 -15.78 2.45
N ALA A 199 8.21 -15.70 1.21
CA ALA A 199 6.86 -15.26 0.87
C ALA A 199 5.86 -16.41 0.87
N GLN A 200 4.65 -16.09 1.29
CA GLN A 200 3.43 -16.84 1.06
C GLN A 200 2.45 -15.92 0.32
N LEU A 201 1.63 -16.47 -0.57
CA LEU A 201 0.61 -15.72 -1.29
C LEU A 201 -0.77 -16.30 -0.99
N HIS A 202 -1.69 -15.41 -0.59
CA HIS A 202 -3.12 -15.70 -0.50
C HIS A 202 -3.89 -14.82 -1.49
N VAL A 203 -4.76 -15.44 -2.29
CA VAL A 203 -5.57 -14.75 -3.29
C VAL A 203 -7.05 -14.90 -2.94
N PHE A 204 -7.74 -13.78 -2.79
CA PHE A 204 -9.18 -13.75 -2.62
C PHE A 204 -9.89 -13.57 -3.96
N GLY A 205 -10.82 -14.46 -4.29
CA GLY A 205 -11.78 -14.23 -5.39
C GLY A 205 -12.87 -13.23 -4.97
N GLN A 206 -13.48 -12.57 -5.94
CA GLN A 206 -14.49 -11.52 -5.70
C GLN A 206 -13.96 -10.45 -4.75
N CYS A 207 -12.75 -9.96 -5.06
CA CYS A 207 -12.02 -9.02 -4.24
C CYS A 207 -11.14 -8.13 -5.13
N GLY A 208 -11.21 -6.84 -4.94
CA GLY A 208 -10.37 -5.84 -5.61
C GLY A 208 -9.11 -5.51 -4.79
N HIS A 209 -8.74 -4.25 -4.81
CA HIS A 209 -7.51 -3.74 -4.21
C HIS A 209 -7.59 -3.60 -2.67
N TRP A 210 -8.80 -3.50 -2.10
CA TRP A 210 -9.03 -3.33 -0.67
C TRP A 210 -9.40 -4.64 0.02
N ALA A 211 -8.53 -5.64 -0.05
CA ALA A 211 -8.77 -6.95 0.54
C ALA A 211 -9.13 -6.89 2.04
N GLN A 212 -8.53 -5.96 2.80
CA GLN A 212 -8.83 -5.73 4.22
C GLN A 212 -10.24 -5.22 4.49
N VAL A 213 -10.91 -4.66 3.48
CA VAL A 213 -12.29 -4.16 3.57
C VAL A 213 -13.26 -5.21 3.01
N GLU A 214 -12.97 -5.71 1.81
CA GLU A 214 -13.87 -6.62 1.09
C GLU A 214 -13.91 -8.03 1.67
N LYS A 215 -12.83 -8.46 2.34
CA LYS A 215 -12.66 -9.78 2.97
C LYS A 215 -12.29 -9.62 4.44
N PHE A 216 -13.04 -8.77 5.14
CA PHE A 216 -12.71 -8.31 6.48
C PHE A 216 -12.41 -9.44 7.48
N ASP A 217 -13.30 -10.43 7.59
CA ASP A 217 -13.13 -11.51 8.56
C ASP A 217 -11.99 -12.45 8.21
N GLU A 218 -11.92 -12.87 6.93
CA GLU A 218 -10.87 -13.77 6.44
C GLU A 218 -9.49 -13.08 6.47
N PHE A 219 -9.44 -11.80 6.11
CA PHE A 219 -8.23 -10.98 6.19
C PHE A 219 -7.71 -10.90 7.62
N ASN A 220 -8.57 -10.56 8.57
CA ASN A 220 -8.19 -10.44 9.98
C ASN A 220 -7.71 -11.78 10.53
N LYS A 221 -8.44 -12.86 10.26
CA LYS A 221 -8.03 -14.21 10.68
C LYS A 221 -6.65 -14.57 10.13
N LEU A 222 -6.45 -14.44 8.82
CA LEU A 222 -5.21 -14.76 8.14
C LEU A 222 -4.03 -13.93 8.69
N THR A 223 -4.27 -12.62 8.93
CA THR A 223 -3.27 -11.70 9.46
C THR A 223 -2.89 -12.07 10.90
N ILE A 224 -3.86 -12.35 11.76
CA ILE A 224 -3.63 -12.76 13.16
C ILE A 224 -2.83 -14.07 13.20
N ASP A 225 -3.25 -15.07 12.44
CA ASP A 225 -2.58 -16.38 12.38
C ASP A 225 -1.13 -16.22 11.91
N PHE A 226 -0.90 -15.39 10.87
CA PHE A 226 0.44 -15.15 10.34
C PHE A 226 1.32 -14.36 11.33
N LEU A 227 0.82 -13.31 11.94
CA LEU A 227 1.59 -12.47 12.86
C LEU A 227 1.85 -13.18 14.20
N GLY A 228 0.88 -13.97 14.70
CA GLY A 228 0.97 -14.73 15.96
C GLY A 228 1.70 -16.05 15.85
N GLY A 229 1.98 -16.56 14.66
CA GLY A 229 2.66 -17.84 14.45
C GLY A 229 4.05 -17.90 15.07
N ALA A 230 4.43 -19.04 15.64
CA ALA A 230 5.77 -19.28 16.19
C ALA A 230 6.86 -19.04 15.14
N ARG A 231 8.04 -18.64 15.60
CA ARG A 231 9.23 -18.33 14.80
C ARG A 231 9.75 -19.55 14.05
#